data_17206a2958538bc99e27d247f09d5164
#
_entry.id   17206a2958538bc99e27d247f09d5164
#
_cell.length_a   1.000
_cell.length_b   1.000
_cell.length_c   1.000
_cell.angle_alpha   90.00
_cell.angle_beta   90.00
_cell.angle_gamma   90.00
#
_symmetry.space_group_name_H-M   'P 1'
#
loop_
_entity.id
_entity.type
_entity.pdbx_description
1 polymer ?
#
loop_
_entity_poly.entity_id
_entity_poly.type
_entity_poly.pdbx_seq_one_letter_code
_entity_poly.pdbx_strand_id
1 'polypeptide(L)'
;MTDFPSTILPGGLIAILGGGQLGRMTAMAARTMGYRVRVMDPEPKCPASFVVDETIVGPWDDVQAAERLAKGADVVTLEIEQIGVHALTAVTSIAPLRPGVEPIRIIQDKTLQKTWLAEQQFPVGPFRVVRSEAELHEAVPALDGRVFLKIGRGGYDGRGQVRIGMDGPATEASVSAAWQSLGARAAVAEQALDLECEISVMAVRNPSGEVLSYPAARNHHENQILAWSVLPAGVSPELEVRAEALASAIIDRLGLEGLLCIEMFVTRTGELLVNELAPRPHNSYHQSERGCVTSQFEQLVRATCNLPLGSTELTTPSAIVNLLGDVWLKGNPKFAAALAVPGVRLHLYEKHTPRAGRKMGHLSAVGATAEEALQRVLEAKRRL
;
A
#
# COMPACT_ATOMS: atom_id res chain seq x y z
N MET A 1 19.69 -15.38 27.99
CA MET A 1 18.89 -16.04 26.93
C MET A 1 18.06 -14.94 26.33
N THR A 2 18.35 -14.54 25.11
CA THR A 2 17.49 -13.61 24.36
C THR A 2 16.21 -14.40 24.04
N ASP A 3 15.08 -14.00 24.65
CA ASP A 3 13.76 -14.51 24.29
C ASP A 3 13.50 -14.08 22.83
N PHE A 4 13.81 -14.95 21.88
CA PHE A 4 13.35 -14.73 20.51
C PHE A 4 11.81 -14.79 20.50
N PRO A 5 11.13 -13.89 19.77
CA PRO A 5 9.69 -13.94 19.65
C PRO A 5 9.25 -15.33 19.18
N SER A 6 8.29 -15.93 19.87
CA SER A 6 7.81 -17.27 19.55
C SER A 6 7.31 -17.34 18.11
N THR A 7 7.76 -18.36 17.37
CA THR A 7 7.26 -18.66 16.03
C THR A 7 5.84 -19.22 16.12
N ILE A 8 4.92 -18.68 15.35
CA ILE A 8 3.55 -19.17 15.26
C ILE A 8 3.48 -20.18 14.10
N LEU A 9 3.21 -21.44 14.45
CA LEU A 9 3.17 -22.53 13.48
C LEU A 9 1.77 -22.67 12.84
N PRO A 10 1.65 -23.35 11.67
CA PRO A 10 0.37 -23.71 11.05
C PRO A 10 -0.58 -24.35 12.07
N GLY A 11 -1.87 -24.06 11.97
CA GLY A 11 -2.91 -24.33 12.96
C GLY A 11 -3.21 -23.15 13.89
N GLY A 12 -2.30 -22.19 14.01
CA GLY A 12 -2.51 -20.94 14.73
C GLY A 12 -3.60 -20.05 14.09
N LEU A 13 -4.06 -19.05 14.83
CA LEU A 13 -5.08 -18.09 14.42
C LEU A 13 -4.45 -16.72 14.16
N ILE A 14 -4.50 -16.29 12.90
CA ILE A 14 -4.12 -14.94 12.46
C ILE A 14 -5.39 -14.08 12.44
N ALA A 15 -5.40 -12.97 13.17
CA ALA A 15 -6.46 -11.98 13.12
C ALA A 15 -6.03 -10.80 12.22
N ILE A 16 -6.95 -10.26 11.40
CA ILE A 16 -6.66 -9.19 10.44
C ILE A 16 -7.62 -8.03 10.70
N LEU A 17 -7.09 -6.85 10.95
CA LEU A 17 -7.82 -5.59 11.00
C LEU A 17 -8.03 -5.08 9.57
N GLY A 18 -9.29 -5.08 9.12
CA GLY A 18 -9.71 -4.82 7.76
C GLY A 18 -9.97 -6.10 6.97
N GLY A 19 -11.10 -6.14 6.27
CA GLY A 19 -11.58 -7.28 5.48
C GLY A 19 -11.68 -6.97 3.98
N GLY A 20 -10.97 -5.96 3.47
CA GLY A 20 -10.95 -5.60 2.06
C GLY A 20 -10.20 -6.61 1.18
N GLN A 21 -9.81 -6.17 -0.03
CA GLN A 21 -9.13 -7.07 -0.97
C GLN A 21 -7.77 -7.58 -0.48
N LEU A 22 -7.01 -6.75 0.26
CA LEU A 22 -5.69 -7.16 0.76
C LEU A 22 -5.84 -8.16 1.89
N GLY A 23 -6.81 -7.94 2.80
CA GLY A 23 -7.17 -8.89 3.84
C GLY A 23 -7.64 -10.23 3.26
N ARG A 24 -8.48 -10.21 2.20
CA ARG A 24 -8.90 -11.41 1.47
C ARG A 24 -7.71 -12.18 0.91
N MET A 25 -6.80 -11.51 0.18
CA MET A 25 -5.65 -12.17 -0.45
C MET A 25 -4.65 -12.68 0.60
N THR A 26 -4.45 -11.93 1.69
CA THR A 26 -3.66 -12.40 2.84
C THR A 26 -4.29 -13.62 3.50
N ALA A 27 -5.62 -13.62 3.71
CA ALA A 27 -6.33 -14.76 4.27
C ALA A 27 -6.20 -16.00 3.39
N MET A 28 -6.30 -15.85 2.06
CA MET A 28 -6.10 -16.98 1.12
C MET A 28 -4.68 -17.56 1.23
N ALA A 29 -3.64 -16.73 1.32
CA ALA A 29 -2.27 -17.19 1.54
C ALA A 29 -2.12 -17.90 2.90
N ALA A 30 -2.64 -17.30 3.97
CA ALA A 30 -2.61 -17.89 5.31
C ALA A 30 -3.31 -19.26 5.36
N ARG A 31 -4.48 -19.36 4.73
CA ARG A 31 -5.24 -20.64 4.64
C ARG A 31 -4.47 -21.71 3.86
N THR A 32 -3.80 -21.34 2.76
CA THR A 32 -2.93 -22.25 2.01
C THR A 32 -1.78 -22.78 2.86
N MET A 33 -1.28 -21.98 3.79
CA MET A 33 -0.23 -22.36 4.75
C MET A 33 -0.80 -23.08 6.00
N GLY A 34 -2.10 -23.33 6.09
CA GLY A 34 -2.72 -24.08 7.19
C GLY A 34 -3.09 -23.26 8.42
N TYR A 35 -3.12 -21.94 8.35
CA TYR A 35 -3.57 -21.07 9.43
C TYR A 35 -5.08 -20.87 9.42
N ARG A 36 -5.67 -20.66 10.60
CA ARG A 36 -7.01 -20.12 10.75
C ARG A 36 -6.96 -18.60 10.61
N VAL A 37 -8.03 -18.01 10.11
CA VAL A 37 -8.07 -16.55 9.88
C VAL A 37 -9.39 -15.97 10.37
N ARG A 38 -9.29 -14.85 11.11
CA ARG A 38 -10.42 -14.02 11.54
C ARG A 38 -10.19 -12.59 11.03
N VAL A 39 -11.25 -11.90 10.63
CA VAL A 39 -11.15 -10.50 10.20
C VAL A 39 -12.13 -9.61 10.96
N MET A 40 -11.82 -8.31 11.04
CA MET A 40 -12.74 -7.27 11.51
C MET A 40 -12.94 -6.25 10.40
N ASP A 41 -14.20 -5.96 10.06
CA ASP A 41 -14.55 -4.96 9.04
C ASP A 41 -15.92 -4.35 9.33
N PRO A 42 -16.15 -3.06 9.00
CA PRO A 42 -17.49 -2.46 9.12
C PRO A 42 -18.54 -3.12 8.23
N GLU A 43 -18.13 -3.71 7.10
CA GLU A 43 -19.02 -4.36 6.15
C GLU A 43 -19.15 -5.86 6.46
N PRO A 44 -20.33 -6.38 6.85
CA PRO A 44 -20.50 -7.80 7.18
C PRO A 44 -20.14 -8.76 6.04
N LYS A 45 -20.36 -8.31 4.79
CA LYS A 45 -20.03 -9.04 3.56
C LYS A 45 -18.80 -8.41 2.89
N CYS A 46 -17.76 -8.10 3.68
CA CYS A 46 -16.50 -7.62 3.14
C CYS A 46 -15.80 -8.69 2.27
N PRO A 47 -14.91 -8.31 1.36
CA PRO A 47 -14.18 -9.24 0.49
C PRO A 47 -13.57 -10.45 1.20
N ALA A 48 -13.00 -10.28 2.38
CA ALA A 48 -12.38 -11.36 3.13
C ALA A 48 -13.39 -12.31 3.79
N SER A 49 -14.62 -11.87 4.07
CA SER A 49 -15.65 -12.69 4.76
C SER A 49 -15.96 -14.01 4.05
N PHE A 50 -15.68 -14.11 2.76
CA PHE A 50 -15.92 -15.31 1.96
C PHE A 50 -14.80 -16.36 2.04
N VAL A 51 -13.68 -16.06 2.72
CA VAL A 51 -12.49 -16.94 2.76
C VAL A 51 -11.88 -17.09 4.15
N VAL A 52 -12.52 -16.54 5.18
CA VAL A 52 -12.06 -16.61 6.58
C VAL A 52 -12.96 -17.50 7.44
N ASP A 53 -12.48 -17.87 8.63
CA ASP A 53 -13.25 -18.69 9.57
C ASP A 53 -14.30 -17.86 10.33
N GLU A 54 -14.02 -16.56 10.56
CA GLU A 54 -14.89 -15.68 11.33
C GLU A 54 -14.74 -14.23 10.88
N THR A 55 -15.85 -13.49 10.86
CA THR A 55 -15.88 -12.04 10.61
C THR A 55 -16.49 -11.33 11.82
N ILE A 56 -15.71 -10.43 12.42
CA ILE A 56 -16.18 -9.50 13.47
C ILE A 56 -16.65 -8.23 12.77
N VAL A 57 -17.92 -7.87 12.96
CA VAL A 57 -18.45 -6.63 12.39
C VAL A 57 -18.25 -5.50 13.40
N GLY A 58 -17.60 -4.43 12.96
CA GLY A 58 -17.35 -3.24 13.75
C GLY A 58 -16.56 -2.16 12.98
N PRO A 59 -16.76 -0.88 13.31
CA PRO A 59 -15.94 0.22 12.80
C PRO A 59 -14.46 0.04 13.13
N TRP A 60 -13.57 0.62 12.33
CA TRP A 60 -12.11 0.48 12.51
C TRP A 60 -11.54 1.18 13.74
N ASP A 61 -12.33 2.00 14.42
CA ASP A 61 -12.01 2.67 15.69
C ASP A 61 -12.73 2.04 16.91
N ASP A 62 -13.54 0.99 16.71
CA ASP A 62 -14.25 0.28 17.76
C ASP A 62 -13.28 -0.61 18.57
N VAL A 63 -12.94 -0.13 19.77
CA VAL A 63 -12.05 -0.82 20.71
C VAL A 63 -12.59 -2.20 21.08
N GLN A 64 -13.90 -2.32 21.37
CA GLN A 64 -14.49 -3.61 21.80
C GLN A 64 -14.50 -4.64 20.65
N ALA A 65 -14.75 -4.19 19.42
CA ALA A 65 -14.66 -5.06 18.24
C ALA A 65 -13.22 -5.54 18.04
N ALA A 66 -12.23 -4.65 18.19
CA ALA A 66 -10.82 -4.98 18.08
C ALA A 66 -10.36 -5.96 19.18
N GLU A 67 -10.84 -5.80 20.42
CA GLU A 67 -10.61 -6.75 21.52
C GLU A 67 -11.22 -8.14 21.22
N ARG A 68 -12.45 -8.18 20.69
CA ARG A 68 -13.07 -9.44 20.24
C ARG A 68 -12.28 -10.11 19.13
N LEU A 69 -11.78 -9.33 18.18
CA LEU A 69 -10.92 -9.82 17.10
C LEU A 69 -9.65 -10.47 17.66
N ALA A 70 -8.97 -9.81 18.60
CA ALA A 70 -7.70 -10.23 19.17
C ALA A 70 -7.83 -11.42 20.14
N LYS A 71 -9.01 -11.62 20.74
CA LYS A 71 -9.22 -12.65 21.76
C LYS A 71 -8.94 -14.06 21.23
N GLY A 72 -7.90 -14.71 21.77
CA GLY A 72 -7.46 -16.04 21.38
C GLY A 72 -6.76 -16.09 20.02
N ALA A 73 -6.43 -14.96 19.42
CA ALA A 73 -5.55 -14.91 18.26
C ALA A 73 -4.09 -15.07 18.69
N ASP A 74 -3.30 -15.77 17.91
CA ASP A 74 -1.85 -15.92 18.15
C ASP A 74 -1.09 -14.67 17.70
N VAL A 75 -1.65 -13.93 16.72
CA VAL A 75 -1.13 -12.66 16.24
C VAL A 75 -2.23 -11.85 15.54
N VAL A 76 -2.10 -10.53 15.58
CA VAL A 76 -2.96 -9.59 14.84
C VAL A 76 -2.11 -8.85 13.82
N THR A 77 -2.63 -8.74 12.59
CA THR A 77 -2.07 -7.89 11.54
C THR A 77 -3.15 -6.99 10.94
N LEU A 78 -2.81 -6.21 9.92
CA LEU A 78 -3.76 -5.30 9.28
C LEU A 78 -3.67 -5.30 7.75
N GLU A 79 -4.78 -4.92 7.10
CA GLU A 79 -4.82 -4.68 5.66
C GLU A 79 -5.05 -3.21 5.29
N ILE A 80 -5.32 -2.39 6.30
CA ILE A 80 -5.59 -0.95 6.15
C ILE A 80 -4.96 -0.19 7.31
N GLU A 81 -4.26 0.90 7.03
CA GLU A 81 -3.58 1.74 8.02
C GLU A 81 -4.53 2.66 8.80
N GLN A 82 -5.79 2.80 8.40
CA GLN A 82 -6.75 3.74 9.01
C GLN A 82 -7.45 3.20 10.27
N ILE A 83 -6.85 2.24 10.95
CA ILE A 83 -7.35 1.72 12.22
C ILE A 83 -7.12 2.74 13.34
N GLY A 84 -8.11 2.95 14.20
CA GLY A 84 -7.99 3.85 15.33
C GLY A 84 -6.86 3.46 16.28
N VAL A 85 -6.02 4.42 16.71
CA VAL A 85 -4.87 4.14 17.58
C VAL A 85 -5.30 3.50 18.90
N HIS A 86 -6.45 3.87 19.46
CA HIS A 86 -6.98 3.25 20.69
C HIS A 86 -7.36 1.78 20.46
N ALA A 87 -7.93 1.44 19.31
CA ALA A 87 -8.21 0.05 18.95
C ALA A 87 -6.91 -0.77 18.77
N LEU A 88 -5.89 -0.20 18.12
CA LEU A 88 -4.58 -0.83 18.00
C LEU A 88 -3.92 -1.07 19.37
N THR A 89 -4.00 -0.07 20.26
CA THR A 89 -3.43 -0.19 21.63
C THR A 89 -4.16 -1.25 22.44
N ALA A 90 -5.48 -1.35 22.35
CA ALA A 90 -6.25 -2.37 23.04
C ALA A 90 -5.87 -3.79 22.59
N VAL A 91 -5.66 -3.98 21.28
CA VAL A 91 -5.19 -5.25 20.70
C VAL A 91 -3.86 -5.70 21.34
N THR A 92 -2.90 -4.78 21.53
CA THR A 92 -1.57 -5.15 22.06
C THR A 92 -1.59 -5.68 23.48
N SER A 93 -2.66 -5.44 24.25
CA SER A 93 -2.84 -6.01 25.60
C SER A 93 -3.34 -7.46 25.57
N ILE A 94 -3.76 -7.97 24.40
CA ILE A 94 -4.39 -9.28 24.23
C ILE A 94 -3.53 -10.21 23.37
N ALA A 95 -2.99 -9.69 22.26
CA ALA A 95 -2.18 -10.46 21.32
C ALA A 95 -1.09 -9.58 20.69
N PRO A 96 0.02 -10.16 20.20
CA PRO A 96 1.02 -9.42 19.43
C PRO A 96 0.38 -8.73 18.22
N LEU A 97 0.61 -7.41 18.06
CA LEU A 97 0.19 -6.64 16.89
C LEU A 97 1.42 -6.39 15.99
N ARG A 98 1.36 -6.87 14.77
CA ARG A 98 2.38 -6.66 13.74
C ARG A 98 1.72 -6.01 12.54
N PRO A 99 2.07 -4.76 12.24
CA PRO A 99 3.39 -4.12 12.30
C PRO A 99 3.71 -3.24 13.53
N GLY A 100 2.88 -3.23 14.58
CA GLY A 100 3.08 -2.43 15.78
C GLY A 100 2.30 -1.11 15.75
N VAL A 101 2.01 -0.55 16.95
CA VAL A 101 1.19 0.67 17.09
C VAL A 101 1.94 1.91 16.57
N GLU A 102 3.20 2.06 16.98
CA GLU A 102 3.96 3.29 16.66
C GLU A 102 4.28 3.45 15.17
N PRO A 103 4.72 2.42 14.43
CA PRO A 103 4.84 2.51 12.98
C PRO A 103 3.54 2.92 12.30
N ILE A 104 2.40 2.36 12.71
CA ILE A 104 1.09 2.73 12.15
C ILE A 104 0.74 4.17 12.47
N ARG A 105 0.95 4.63 13.71
CA ARG A 105 0.69 6.01 14.14
C ARG A 105 1.45 7.03 13.29
N ILE A 106 2.70 6.71 12.95
CA ILE A 106 3.52 7.55 12.06
C ILE A 106 2.97 7.53 10.63
N ILE A 107 2.70 6.33 10.10
CA ILE A 107 2.37 6.16 8.67
C ILE A 107 0.95 6.66 8.33
N GLN A 108 -0.03 6.46 9.21
CA GLN A 108 -1.43 6.85 8.94
C GLN A 108 -1.66 8.38 8.88
N ASP A 109 -0.68 9.17 9.29
CA ASP A 109 -0.72 10.63 9.26
C ASP A 109 0.42 11.17 8.40
N LYS A 110 0.09 11.70 7.22
CA LYS A 110 1.09 12.20 6.26
C LYS A 110 1.97 13.32 6.84
N THR A 111 1.44 14.10 7.80
CA THR A 111 2.23 15.14 8.47
C THR A 111 3.31 14.52 9.35
N LEU A 112 2.96 13.49 10.10
CA LEU A 112 3.91 12.73 10.93
C LEU A 112 4.87 11.92 10.06
N GLN A 113 4.38 11.26 9.01
CA GLN A 113 5.19 10.44 8.11
C GLN A 113 6.29 11.26 7.43
N LYS A 114 5.94 12.41 6.83
CA LYS A 114 6.93 13.29 6.16
C LYS A 114 7.91 13.90 7.16
N THR A 115 7.42 14.34 8.31
CA THR A 115 8.29 14.89 9.36
C THR A 115 9.27 13.83 9.86
N TRP A 116 8.79 12.62 10.16
CA TRP A 116 9.63 11.51 10.61
C TRP A 116 10.69 11.14 9.56
N LEU A 117 10.31 11.01 8.28
CA LEU A 117 11.28 10.73 7.21
C LEU A 117 12.38 11.78 7.13
N ALA A 118 12.02 13.07 7.21
CA ALA A 118 12.98 14.17 7.17
C ALA A 118 13.89 14.20 8.42
N GLU A 119 13.34 14.00 9.62
CA GLU A 119 14.09 13.92 10.88
C GLU A 119 15.09 12.75 10.92
N GLN A 120 14.70 11.61 10.28
CA GLN A 120 15.59 10.46 10.11
C GLN A 120 16.55 10.61 8.91
N GLN A 121 16.57 11.77 8.27
CA GLN A 121 17.45 12.11 7.13
C GLN A 121 17.23 11.21 5.88
N PHE A 122 16.05 10.63 5.73
CA PHE A 122 15.67 9.95 4.50
C PHE A 122 15.35 10.98 3.39
N PRO A 123 15.71 10.70 2.13
CA PRO A 123 15.49 11.63 1.04
C PRO A 123 13.99 11.78 0.75
N VAL A 124 13.47 12.98 0.94
CA VAL A 124 12.09 13.38 0.61
C VAL A 124 12.10 14.64 -0.25
N GLY A 125 11.10 14.80 -1.10
CA GLY A 125 10.94 16.05 -1.84
C GLY A 125 10.67 17.24 -0.90
N PRO A 126 10.87 18.48 -1.36
CA PRO A 126 10.58 19.67 -0.56
C PRO A 126 9.10 19.69 -0.13
N PHE A 127 8.85 19.92 1.16
CA PHE A 127 7.52 19.97 1.73
C PHE A 127 7.39 20.95 2.88
N ARG A 128 6.16 21.32 3.23
CA ARG A 128 5.78 22.06 4.42
C ARG A 128 4.55 21.40 5.06
N VAL A 129 4.58 21.23 6.38
CA VAL A 129 3.36 20.90 7.14
C VAL A 129 2.62 22.21 7.38
N VAL A 130 1.34 22.24 7.01
CA VAL A 130 0.49 23.44 7.14
C VAL A 130 -0.72 23.11 8.01
N ARG A 131 -1.02 23.99 8.98
CA ARG A 131 -2.11 23.82 9.96
C ARG A 131 -3.15 24.93 9.86
N SER A 132 -2.85 25.95 9.04
CA SER A 132 -3.75 27.08 8.77
C SER A 132 -3.65 27.51 7.31
N GLU A 133 -4.67 28.27 6.86
CA GLU A 133 -4.68 28.86 5.52
C GLU A 133 -3.50 29.84 5.33
N ALA A 134 -3.16 30.61 6.38
CA ALA A 134 -2.04 31.53 6.36
C ALA A 134 -0.71 30.80 6.12
N GLU A 135 -0.47 29.68 6.83
CA GLU A 135 0.71 28.84 6.60
C GLU A 135 0.77 28.26 5.18
N LEU A 136 -0.39 27.95 4.57
CA LEU A 136 -0.43 27.49 3.18
C LEU A 136 -0.07 28.60 2.20
N HIS A 137 -0.54 29.85 2.44
CA HIS A 137 -0.17 31.00 1.64
C HIS A 137 1.34 31.30 1.68
N GLU A 138 2.01 31.04 2.80
CA GLU A 138 3.46 31.14 2.93
C GLU A 138 4.19 29.95 2.27
N ALA A 139 3.62 28.76 2.38
CA ALA A 139 4.23 27.52 1.86
C ALA A 139 4.25 27.46 0.32
N VAL A 140 3.18 27.90 -0.34
CA VAL A 140 3.05 27.79 -1.81
C VAL A 140 4.20 28.51 -2.54
N PRO A 141 4.53 29.81 -2.30
CA PRO A 141 5.67 30.44 -2.96
C PRO A 141 7.02 29.84 -2.54
N ALA A 142 7.15 29.37 -1.28
CA ALA A 142 8.37 28.72 -0.80
C ALA A 142 8.61 27.33 -1.45
N LEU A 143 7.63 26.79 -2.15
CA LEU A 143 7.65 25.52 -2.90
C LEU A 143 7.46 25.77 -4.41
N ASP A 144 8.02 26.83 -4.93
CA ASP A 144 8.02 27.23 -6.35
C ASP A 144 6.62 27.41 -6.96
N GLY A 145 5.60 27.66 -6.13
CA GLY A 145 4.23 27.95 -6.57
C GLY A 145 3.45 26.77 -7.16
N ARG A 146 4.05 25.58 -7.28
CA ARG A 146 3.43 24.35 -7.80
C ARG A 146 3.41 23.28 -6.71
N VAL A 147 2.24 23.04 -6.13
CA VAL A 147 2.11 22.26 -4.90
C VAL A 147 1.01 21.20 -5.00
N PHE A 148 1.30 20.00 -4.49
CA PHE A 148 0.32 19.02 -4.10
C PHE A 148 -0.02 19.20 -2.61
N LEU A 149 -1.23 19.64 -2.30
CA LEU A 149 -1.70 19.75 -0.93
C LEU A 149 -2.44 18.46 -0.56
N LYS A 150 -1.89 17.71 0.41
CA LYS A 150 -2.41 16.40 0.85
C LYS A 150 -2.88 16.48 2.29
N ILE A 151 -4.13 16.08 2.57
CA ILE A 151 -4.66 16.01 3.95
C ILE A 151 -3.81 15.07 4.81
N GLY A 152 -3.60 15.41 6.07
CA GLY A 152 -2.79 14.62 6.99
C GLY A 152 -3.34 13.21 7.21
N ARG A 153 -4.65 13.05 7.45
CA ARG A 153 -5.31 11.77 7.71
C ARG A 153 -6.52 11.53 6.82
N GLY A 154 -6.75 10.26 6.45
CA GLY A 154 -7.97 9.84 5.74
C GLY A 154 -7.94 10.03 4.22
N GLY A 155 -6.82 10.44 3.63
CA GLY A 155 -6.61 10.48 2.19
C GLY A 155 -6.10 9.15 1.65
N TYR A 156 -6.68 8.64 0.55
CA TYR A 156 -6.25 7.44 -0.17
C TYR A 156 -6.67 7.52 -1.65
N ASP A 157 -5.95 6.88 -2.54
CA ASP A 157 -6.25 6.82 -3.99
C ASP A 157 -6.60 8.21 -4.57
N GLY A 158 -5.78 9.23 -4.26
CA GLY A 158 -5.97 10.62 -4.71
C GLY A 158 -7.07 11.41 -4.01
N ARG A 159 -7.85 10.80 -3.12
CA ARG A 159 -8.82 11.51 -2.29
C ARG A 159 -8.11 12.27 -1.17
N GLY A 160 -8.58 13.50 -0.89
CA GLY A 160 -7.93 14.37 0.09
C GLY A 160 -6.61 14.97 -0.42
N GLN A 161 -6.49 15.16 -1.74
CA GLN A 161 -5.38 15.85 -2.39
C GLN A 161 -5.90 16.89 -3.37
N VAL A 162 -5.27 18.06 -3.37
CA VAL A 162 -5.57 19.17 -4.29
C VAL A 162 -4.26 19.65 -4.93
N ARG A 163 -4.35 20.04 -6.20
CA ARG A 163 -3.24 20.61 -6.96
C ARG A 163 -3.36 22.12 -7.00
N ILE A 164 -2.28 22.82 -6.71
CA ILE A 164 -2.18 24.29 -6.73
C ILE A 164 -1.10 24.68 -7.73
N GLY A 165 -1.37 25.64 -8.60
CA GLY A 165 -0.36 26.18 -9.53
C GLY A 165 0.00 25.27 -10.71
N MET A 166 -0.79 24.22 -11.01
CA MET A 166 -0.49 23.30 -12.13
C MET A 166 -1.01 23.81 -13.49
N ASP A 167 -2.17 24.47 -13.48
CA ASP A 167 -2.84 24.94 -14.69
C ASP A 167 -2.65 26.46 -14.91
N GLY A 168 -1.71 27.08 -14.18
CA GLY A 168 -1.38 28.49 -14.19
C GLY A 168 -0.83 28.95 -12.84
N PRO A 169 -0.37 30.20 -12.70
CA PRO A 169 0.18 30.68 -11.44
C PRO A 169 -0.79 30.57 -10.27
N ALA A 170 -0.29 30.16 -9.11
CA ALA A 170 -1.08 30.13 -7.89
C ALA A 170 -1.53 31.55 -7.51
N THR A 171 -2.83 31.72 -7.27
CA THR A 171 -3.40 32.99 -6.78
C THR A 171 -3.87 32.81 -5.33
N GLU A 172 -4.02 33.90 -4.58
CA GLU A 172 -4.58 33.86 -3.22
C GLU A 172 -5.91 33.11 -3.20
N ALA A 173 -6.81 33.39 -4.15
CA ALA A 173 -8.10 32.73 -4.25
C ALA A 173 -7.99 31.21 -4.48
N SER A 174 -7.04 30.76 -5.34
CA SER A 174 -6.83 29.33 -5.59
C SER A 174 -6.24 28.61 -4.37
N VAL A 175 -5.39 29.25 -3.62
CA VAL A 175 -4.81 28.71 -2.37
C VAL A 175 -5.88 28.58 -1.29
N SER A 176 -6.70 29.61 -1.08
CA SER A 176 -7.82 29.58 -0.15
C SER A 176 -8.85 28.51 -0.53
N ALA A 177 -9.20 28.41 -1.80
CA ALA A 177 -10.13 27.38 -2.28
C ALA A 177 -9.58 25.95 -2.05
N ALA A 178 -8.29 25.72 -2.26
CA ALA A 178 -7.65 24.45 -1.99
C ALA A 178 -7.71 24.08 -0.49
N TRP A 179 -7.42 25.03 0.40
CA TRP A 179 -7.52 24.84 1.85
C TRP A 179 -8.96 24.47 2.29
N GLN A 180 -9.95 25.19 1.81
CA GLN A 180 -11.35 24.93 2.11
C GLN A 180 -11.82 23.57 1.59
N SER A 181 -11.38 23.19 0.38
CA SER A 181 -11.78 21.91 -0.22
C SER A 181 -11.28 20.69 0.55
N LEU A 182 -10.20 20.82 1.31
CA LEU A 182 -9.68 19.79 2.23
C LEU A 182 -10.32 19.86 3.63
N GLY A 183 -11.33 20.74 3.84
CA GLY A 183 -12.04 20.90 5.10
C GLY A 183 -11.22 21.62 6.17
N ALA A 184 -10.29 22.49 5.77
CA ALA A 184 -9.48 23.36 6.64
C ALA A 184 -8.77 22.55 7.76
N ARG A 185 -8.09 21.49 7.40
CA ARG A 185 -7.38 20.58 8.33
C ARG A 185 -5.88 20.60 8.07
N ALA A 186 -5.12 20.12 9.06
CA ALA A 186 -3.69 19.91 8.91
C ALA A 186 -3.37 19.05 7.65
N ALA A 187 -2.42 19.55 6.88
CA ALA A 187 -2.05 18.98 5.59
C ALA A 187 -0.55 19.06 5.35
N VAL A 188 -0.08 18.35 4.34
CA VAL A 188 1.28 18.48 3.81
C VAL A 188 1.19 19.14 2.45
N ALA A 189 1.87 20.26 2.28
CA ALA A 189 2.13 20.90 1.00
C ALA A 189 3.46 20.35 0.45
N GLU A 190 3.43 19.66 -0.67
CA GLU A 190 4.59 19.07 -1.33
C GLU A 190 4.85 19.77 -2.67
N GLN A 191 6.10 20.10 -2.95
CA GLN A 191 6.51 20.67 -4.24
C GLN A 191 6.22 19.68 -5.36
N ALA A 192 5.65 20.14 -6.45
CA ALA A 192 5.51 19.33 -7.67
C ALA A 192 6.88 19.14 -8.32
N LEU A 193 7.30 17.90 -8.41
CA LEU A 193 8.60 17.51 -8.96
C LEU A 193 8.47 17.13 -10.44
N ASP A 194 9.55 17.33 -11.20
CA ASP A 194 9.65 16.85 -12.57
C ASP A 194 10.19 15.42 -12.56
N LEU A 195 9.28 14.47 -12.76
CA LEU A 195 9.56 13.05 -12.61
C LEU A 195 9.99 12.41 -13.93
N GLU A 196 10.97 11.51 -13.85
CA GLU A 196 11.26 10.53 -14.90
C GLU A 196 10.29 9.34 -14.78
N CYS A 197 10.16 8.79 -13.56
CA CYS A 197 9.21 7.70 -13.27
C CYS A 197 8.87 7.61 -11.79
N GLU A 198 7.85 6.82 -11.50
CA GLU A 198 7.48 6.41 -10.15
C GLU A 198 7.85 4.94 -9.98
N ILE A 199 8.48 4.60 -8.87
CA ILE A 199 8.79 3.23 -8.48
C ILE A 199 8.28 2.95 -7.08
N SER A 200 8.19 1.68 -6.74
CA SER A 200 8.01 1.24 -5.34
C SER A 200 8.94 0.09 -5.03
N VAL A 201 9.33 -0.01 -3.76
CA VAL A 201 10.04 -1.18 -3.22
C VAL A 201 9.23 -1.71 -2.05
N MET A 202 8.97 -3.01 -2.05
CA MET A 202 8.36 -3.71 -0.93
C MET A 202 9.49 -4.27 -0.04
N ALA A 203 9.57 -3.77 1.17
CA ALA A 203 10.43 -4.33 2.21
C ALA A 203 9.61 -5.21 3.17
N VAL A 204 10.26 -6.19 3.77
CA VAL A 204 9.69 -7.08 4.79
C VAL A 204 10.66 -7.21 5.96
N ARG A 205 10.14 -7.23 7.18
CA ARG A 205 10.92 -7.50 8.39
C ARG A 205 10.12 -8.42 9.31
N ASN A 206 10.75 -9.48 9.80
CA ASN A 206 10.15 -10.35 10.80
C ASN A 206 10.57 -9.93 12.24
N PRO A 207 9.89 -10.43 13.28
CA PRO A 207 10.24 -10.13 14.68
C PRO A 207 11.65 -10.55 15.08
N SER A 208 12.25 -11.53 14.41
CA SER A 208 13.65 -11.94 14.63
C SER A 208 14.67 -10.95 14.05
N GLY A 209 14.22 -9.90 13.36
CA GLY A 209 15.07 -8.85 12.79
C GLY A 209 15.59 -9.12 11.38
N GLU A 210 15.20 -10.24 10.76
CA GLU A 210 15.54 -10.50 9.36
C GLU A 210 14.80 -9.50 8.45
N VAL A 211 15.53 -8.86 7.53
CA VAL A 211 15.00 -7.88 6.56
C VAL A 211 15.33 -8.32 5.15
N LEU A 212 14.34 -8.32 4.27
CA LEU A 212 14.50 -8.52 2.83
C LEU A 212 13.73 -7.44 2.07
N SER A 213 14.13 -7.18 0.83
CA SER A 213 13.37 -6.35 -0.12
C SER A 213 13.05 -7.12 -1.40
N TYR A 214 11.96 -6.74 -2.04
CA TYR A 214 11.66 -7.17 -3.41
C TYR A 214 12.34 -6.23 -4.40
N PRO A 215 12.63 -6.70 -5.63
CA PRO A 215 13.07 -5.81 -6.71
C PRO A 215 12.10 -4.66 -6.91
N ALA A 216 12.61 -3.52 -7.39
CA ALA A 216 11.79 -2.34 -7.62
C ALA A 216 10.71 -2.60 -8.68
N ALA A 217 9.50 -2.14 -8.41
CA ALA A 217 8.39 -2.12 -9.36
C ALA A 217 8.23 -0.72 -9.96
N ARG A 218 8.04 -0.62 -11.28
CA ARG A 218 7.66 0.64 -11.95
C ARG A 218 6.16 0.80 -11.94
N ASN A 219 5.70 1.97 -11.53
CA ASN A 219 4.29 2.31 -11.36
C ASN A 219 3.86 3.37 -12.36
N HIS A 220 2.61 3.28 -12.77
CA HIS A 220 1.97 4.31 -13.58
C HIS A 220 0.61 4.65 -12.99
N HIS A 221 0.42 5.92 -12.68
CA HIS A 221 -0.84 6.42 -12.15
C HIS A 221 -1.61 7.21 -13.20
N GLU A 222 -2.91 6.96 -13.28
CA GLU A 222 -3.86 7.73 -14.06
C GLU A 222 -4.88 8.33 -13.09
N ASN A 223 -5.08 9.64 -13.12
CA ASN A 223 -5.97 10.34 -12.20
C ASN A 223 -5.69 9.97 -10.72
N GLN A 224 -4.40 9.85 -10.34
CA GLN A 224 -3.92 9.54 -8.99
C GLN A 224 -4.27 8.12 -8.49
N ILE A 225 -4.75 7.24 -9.37
CA ILE A 225 -5.00 5.83 -9.07
C ILE A 225 -3.98 5.00 -9.86
N LEU A 226 -3.36 4.02 -9.21
CA LEU A 226 -2.46 3.09 -9.89
C LEU A 226 -3.18 2.39 -11.04
N ALA A 227 -2.77 2.69 -12.28
CA ALA A 227 -3.32 2.07 -13.48
C ALA A 227 -2.67 0.72 -13.73
N TRP A 228 -1.33 0.67 -13.72
CA TRP A 228 -0.54 -0.56 -13.87
C TRP A 228 0.77 -0.49 -13.10
N SER A 229 1.32 -1.66 -12.82
CA SER A 229 2.66 -1.83 -12.25
C SER A 229 3.37 -2.99 -12.91
N VAL A 230 4.70 -2.92 -13.03
CA VAL A 230 5.53 -3.93 -13.67
C VAL A 230 6.81 -4.22 -12.89
N LEU A 231 7.22 -5.46 -12.87
CA LEU A 231 8.46 -5.98 -12.31
C LEU A 231 9.29 -6.65 -13.42
N PRO A 232 10.60 -6.37 -13.52
CA PRO A 232 11.34 -5.33 -12.79
C PRO A 232 11.01 -3.92 -13.29
N ALA A 233 11.41 -2.89 -12.53
CA ALA A 233 11.11 -1.48 -12.83
C ALA A 233 11.77 -0.96 -14.12
N GLY A 234 12.83 -1.60 -14.60
CA GLY A 234 13.60 -1.15 -15.77
C GLY A 234 14.38 0.14 -15.52
N VAL A 235 14.80 0.37 -14.27
CA VAL A 235 15.74 1.44 -13.88
C VAL A 235 17.18 0.94 -13.95
N SER A 236 18.18 1.82 -13.77
CA SER A 236 19.56 1.38 -13.76
C SER A 236 19.86 0.47 -12.54
N PRO A 237 20.79 -0.47 -12.63
CA PRO A 237 21.16 -1.35 -11.51
C PRO A 237 21.59 -0.56 -10.27
N GLU A 238 22.27 0.56 -10.44
CA GLU A 238 22.72 1.42 -9.33
C GLU A 238 21.52 2.07 -8.62
N LEU A 239 20.51 2.48 -9.37
CA LEU A 239 19.28 3.06 -8.82
C LEU A 239 18.46 1.99 -8.09
N GLU A 240 18.38 0.77 -8.64
CA GLU A 240 17.68 -0.35 -8.03
C GLU A 240 18.31 -0.70 -6.68
N VAL A 241 19.62 -0.88 -6.62
CA VAL A 241 20.36 -1.14 -5.36
C VAL A 241 20.12 -0.03 -4.33
N ARG A 242 20.15 1.23 -4.76
CA ARG A 242 19.87 2.37 -3.86
C ARG A 242 18.43 2.35 -3.34
N ALA A 243 17.45 2.03 -4.18
CA ALA A 243 16.04 1.98 -3.80
C ALA A 243 15.78 0.84 -2.80
N GLU A 244 16.35 -0.34 -3.02
CA GLU A 244 16.24 -1.48 -2.11
C GLU A 244 16.92 -1.22 -0.77
N ALA A 245 18.13 -0.64 -0.78
CA ALA A 245 18.83 -0.26 0.43
C ALA A 245 18.07 0.78 1.25
N LEU A 246 17.48 1.79 0.58
CA LEU A 246 16.65 2.81 1.20
C LEU A 246 15.40 2.20 1.84
N ALA A 247 14.72 1.29 1.15
CA ALA A 247 13.53 0.61 1.67
C ALA A 247 13.85 -0.24 2.91
N SER A 248 14.95 -0.99 2.86
CA SER A 248 15.42 -1.80 3.98
C SER A 248 15.80 -0.94 5.19
N ALA A 249 16.46 0.19 4.98
CA ALA A 249 16.81 1.12 6.05
C ALA A 249 15.56 1.75 6.71
N ILE A 250 14.53 2.09 5.91
CA ILE A 250 13.29 2.69 6.43
C ILE A 250 12.51 1.69 7.29
N ILE A 251 12.31 0.46 6.83
CA ILE A 251 11.54 -0.54 7.60
C ILE A 251 12.26 -0.90 8.90
N ASP A 252 13.59 -1.02 8.87
CA ASP A 252 14.40 -1.30 10.05
C ASP A 252 14.36 -0.13 11.05
N ARG A 253 14.51 1.10 10.58
CA ARG A 253 14.47 2.30 11.42
C ARG A 253 13.11 2.55 12.06
N LEU A 254 12.02 2.18 11.37
CA LEU A 254 10.65 2.18 11.93
C LEU A 254 10.44 1.07 12.96
N GLY A 255 11.27 0.03 12.96
CA GLY A 255 11.05 -1.18 13.74
C GLY A 255 9.74 -1.90 13.36
N LEU A 256 9.30 -1.74 12.10
CA LEU A 256 8.05 -2.30 11.62
C LEU A 256 8.19 -3.79 11.37
N GLU A 257 7.32 -4.61 11.98
CA GLU A 257 7.26 -6.06 11.76
C GLU A 257 6.14 -6.40 10.77
N GLY A 258 6.50 -6.92 9.60
CA GLY A 258 5.56 -7.19 8.50
C GLY A 258 6.05 -6.63 7.19
N LEU A 259 5.14 -6.15 6.35
CA LEU A 259 5.43 -5.53 5.06
C LEU A 259 5.37 -4.00 5.14
N LEU A 260 6.27 -3.36 4.41
CA LEU A 260 6.25 -1.93 4.15
C LEU A 260 6.49 -1.70 2.65
N CYS A 261 5.51 -1.14 1.97
CA CYS A 261 5.72 -0.63 0.61
C CYS A 261 6.16 0.82 0.69
N ILE A 262 7.28 1.13 0.06
CA ILE A 262 7.84 2.47 -0.05
C ILE A 262 7.64 2.93 -1.49
N GLU A 263 6.77 3.91 -1.70
CA GLU A 263 6.64 4.58 -2.99
C GLU A 263 7.71 5.66 -3.12
N MET A 264 8.36 5.73 -4.26
CA MET A 264 9.49 6.63 -4.51
C MET A 264 9.32 7.32 -5.86
N PHE A 265 9.79 8.55 -5.92
CA PHE A 265 9.94 9.32 -7.13
C PHE A 265 11.39 9.25 -7.63
N VAL A 266 11.55 9.02 -8.92
CA VAL A 266 12.81 9.23 -9.64
C VAL A 266 12.66 10.51 -10.43
N THR A 267 13.45 11.52 -10.09
CA THR A 267 13.42 12.79 -10.81
C THR A 267 14.21 12.70 -12.12
N ARG A 268 13.95 13.62 -13.05
CA ARG A 268 14.75 13.73 -14.29
C ARG A 268 16.23 14.05 -14.06
N THR A 269 16.57 14.53 -12.87
CA THR A 269 17.97 14.77 -12.43
C THR A 269 18.61 13.52 -11.80
N GLY A 270 17.88 12.39 -11.71
CA GLY A 270 18.36 11.12 -11.16
C GLY A 270 18.31 11.03 -9.63
N GLU A 271 17.59 11.94 -8.98
CA GLU A 271 17.35 11.86 -7.53
C GLU A 271 16.30 10.80 -7.21
N LEU A 272 16.52 10.08 -6.12
CA LEU A 272 15.56 9.11 -5.58
C LEU A 272 14.96 9.68 -4.29
N LEU A 273 13.65 9.92 -4.28
CA LEU A 273 12.93 10.58 -3.18
C LEU A 273 11.76 9.73 -2.70
N VAL A 274 11.59 9.60 -1.38
CA VAL A 274 10.45 8.88 -0.79
C VAL A 274 9.19 9.73 -0.92
N ASN A 275 8.16 9.13 -1.53
CA ASN A 275 6.83 9.74 -1.64
C ASN A 275 5.94 9.34 -0.47
N GLU A 276 5.65 8.05 -0.29
CA GLU A 276 4.67 7.56 0.69
C GLU A 276 5.06 6.16 1.20
N LEU A 277 4.62 5.85 2.43
CA LEU A 277 4.79 4.55 3.07
C LEU A 277 3.43 3.87 3.24
N ALA A 278 3.35 2.56 2.95
CA ALA A 278 2.17 1.75 3.19
C ALA A 278 2.54 0.47 3.95
N PRO A 279 2.08 0.30 5.22
CA PRO A 279 2.55 -0.76 6.13
C PRO A 279 1.77 -2.07 5.94
N ARG A 280 1.56 -2.50 4.72
CA ARG A 280 0.67 -3.61 4.32
C ARG A 280 1.00 -4.08 2.90
N PRO A 281 0.40 -5.20 2.43
CA PRO A 281 0.45 -5.55 1.03
C PRO A 281 0.03 -4.38 0.14
N HIS A 282 0.68 -4.21 -0.98
CA HIS A 282 0.45 -3.07 -1.85
C HIS A 282 0.02 -3.50 -3.25
N ASN A 283 -0.82 -2.68 -3.86
CA ASN A 283 -1.36 -2.95 -5.18
C ASN A 283 -0.27 -3.11 -6.25
N SER A 284 0.83 -2.34 -6.12
CA SER A 284 1.98 -2.43 -7.04
C SER A 284 2.78 -3.73 -6.96
N TYR A 285 2.45 -4.63 -6.02
CA TYR A 285 3.10 -5.93 -5.86
C TYR A 285 2.17 -7.14 -6.01
N HIS A 286 0.95 -6.95 -6.52
CA HIS A 286 0.06 -8.09 -6.78
C HIS A 286 0.66 -9.08 -7.78
N GLN A 287 1.47 -8.64 -8.75
CA GLN A 287 2.19 -9.50 -9.68
C GLN A 287 3.25 -10.39 -9.02
N SER A 288 3.66 -10.12 -7.77
CA SER A 288 4.58 -10.98 -7.02
C SER A 288 4.07 -12.41 -6.85
N GLU A 289 2.74 -12.64 -6.88
CA GLU A 289 2.14 -13.98 -6.88
C GLU A 289 2.56 -14.84 -8.09
N ARG A 290 3.11 -14.21 -9.12
CA ARG A 290 3.49 -14.88 -10.36
C ARG A 290 4.93 -14.67 -10.75
N GLY A 291 5.47 -13.52 -10.39
CA GLY A 291 6.80 -13.09 -10.80
C GLY A 291 7.89 -13.42 -9.78
N CYS A 292 7.56 -13.58 -8.50
CA CYS A 292 8.54 -13.82 -7.45
C CYS A 292 8.43 -15.25 -6.88
N VAL A 293 9.52 -15.73 -6.25
CA VAL A 293 9.52 -17.03 -5.53
C VAL A 293 8.46 -17.02 -4.44
N THR A 294 8.40 -15.96 -3.64
CA THR A 294 7.41 -15.78 -2.57
C THR A 294 6.54 -14.57 -2.87
N SER A 295 5.22 -14.73 -2.82
CA SER A 295 4.31 -13.60 -3.00
C SER A 295 4.33 -12.65 -1.80
N GLN A 296 3.97 -11.38 -2.00
CA GLN A 296 3.83 -10.44 -0.87
C GLN A 296 2.86 -10.94 0.21
N PHE A 297 1.83 -11.71 -0.17
CA PHE A 297 0.84 -12.21 0.78
C PHE A 297 1.38 -13.35 1.64
N GLU A 298 2.07 -14.32 1.03
CA GLU A 298 2.77 -15.36 1.76
C GLU A 298 3.86 -14.76 2.64
N GLN A 299 4.60 -13.78 2.12
CA GLN A 299 5.66 -13.10 2.86
C GLN A 299 5.13 -12.35 4.08
N LEU A 300 3.94 -11.69 3.97
CA LEU A 300 3.29 -11.10 5.13
C LEU A 300 2.96 -12.16 6.18
N VAL A 301 2.42 -13.31 5.80
CA VAL A 301 2.13 -14.40 6.74
C VAL A 301 3.40 -14.88 7.41
N ARG A 302 4.48 -15.10 6.66
CA ARG A 302 5.78 -15.50 7.22
C ARG A 302 6.30 -14.47 8.21
N ALA A 303 6.33 -13.19 7.84
CA ALA A 303 6.80 -12.11 8.71
C ALA A 303 5.91 -11.99 9.97
N THR A 304 4.58 -11.99 9.79
CA THR A 304 3.63 -11.88 10.90
C THR A 304 3.72 -13.05 11.86
N CYS A 305 3.99 -14.27 11.38
CA CYS A 305 4.14 -15.49 12.21
C CYS A 305 5.56 -15.73 12.69
N ASN A 306 6.51 -14.83 12.44
CA ASN A 306 7.92 -15.01 12.76
C ASN A 306 8.52 -16.31 12.19
N LEU A 307 8.10 -16.67 10.98
CA LEU A 307 8.73 -17.72 10.18
C LEU A 307 9.95 -17.16 9.45
N PRO A 308 10.89 -18.02 8.99
CA PRO A 308 11.93 -17.61 8.06
C PRO A 308 11.32 -16.91 6.83
N LEU A 309 11.86 -15.78 6.44
CA LEU A 309 11.38 -15.07 5.26
C LEU A 309 11.64 -15.91 3.99
N GLY A 310 10.72 -15.84 3.04
CA GLY A 310 10.89 -16.49 1.76
C GLY A 310 11.73 -15.64 0.81
N SER A 311 12.37 -16.27 -0.19
CA SER A 311 13.10 -15.54 -1.23
C SER A 311 12.19 -14.55 -1.95
N THR A 312 12.67 -13.32 -2.11
CA THR A 312 12.00 -12.24 -2.85
C THR A 312 12.43 -12.18 -4.32
N GLU A 313 13.24 -13.14 -4.75
CA GLU A 313 13.80 -13.21 -6.10
C GLU A 313 12.72 -13.18 -7.17
N LEU A 314 12.95 -12.35 -8.19
CA LEU A 314 12.12 -12.31 -9.39
C LEU A 314 12.48 -13.49 -10.30
N THR A 315 11.54 -14.39 -10.48
CA THR A 315 11.71 -15.57 -11.37
C THR A 315 11.30 -15.27 -12.81
N THR A 316 10.36 -14.36 -13.00
CA THR A 316 9.81 -14.03 -14.32
C THR A 316 9.28 -12.61 -14.32
N PRO A 317 9.62 -11.80 -15.34
CA PRO A 317 9.04 -10.46 -15.50
C PRO A 317 7.51 -10.51 -15.48
N SER A 318 6.89 -9.62 -14.75
CA SER A 318 5.45 -9.69 -14.48
C SER A 318 4.83 -8.29 -14.38
N ALA A 319 3.56 -8.19 -14.72
CA ALA A 319 2.81 -6.94 -14.67
C ALA A 319 1.39 -7.15 -14.14
N ILE A 320 0.82 -6.06 -13.61
CA ILE A 320 -0.61 -5.97 -13.30
C ILE A 320 -1.23 -4.75 -13.97
N VAL A 321 -2.55 -4.84 -14.22
CA VAL A 321 -3.40 -3.70 -14.52
C VAL A 321 -4.65 -3.76 -13.64
N ASN A 322 -4.99 -2.65 -13.00
CA ASN A 322 -6.18 -2.57 -12.16
C ASN A 322 -7.47 -2.56 -12.99
N LEU A 323 -8.47 -3.27 -12.51
CA LEU A 323 -9.85 -3.23 -12.98
C LEU A 323 -10.66 -2.35 -12.03
N LEU A 324 -10.97 -1.13 -12.49
CA LEU A 324 -11.81 -0.21 -11.75
C LEU A 324 -13.28 -0.46 -12.07
N GLY A 325 -14.18 -0.02 -11.19
CA GLY A 325 -15.62 -0.15 -11.38
C GLY A 325 -16.14 0.45 -12.69
N ASP A 326 -15.39 1.37 -13.26
CA ASP A 326 -15.65 1.98 -14.58
C ASP A 326 -15.81 0.94 -15.70
N VAL A 327 -15.15 -0.21 -15.60
CA VAL A 327 -15.29 -1.32 -16.57
C VAL A 327 -16.73 -1.87 -16.53
N TRP A 328 -17.30 -2.05 -15.33
CA TRP A 328 -18.67 -2.54 -15.16
C TRP A 328 -19.74 -1.50 -15.47
N LEU A 329 -19.43 -0.22 -15.29
CA LEU A 329 -20.36 0.88 -15.61
C LEU A 329 -20.55 1.04 -17.12
N LYS A 330 -19.64 0.52 -17.95
CA LYS A 330 -19.75 0.50 -19.42
C LYS A 330 -20.50 -0.74 -19.94
N GLY A 331 -20.83 -1.69 -19.09
CA GLY A 331 -21.52 -2.94 -19.44
C GLY A 331 -20.92 -4.17 -18.75
N ASN A 332 -21.36 -5.36 -19.14
CA ASN A 332 -20.79 -6.60 -18.60
C ASN A 332 -19.39 -6.84 -19.16
N PRO A 333 -18.35 -6.95 -18.30
CA PRO A 333 -16.98 -7.19 -18.76
C PRO A 333 -16.84 -8.50 -19.50
N LYS A 334 -16.15 -8.51 -20.64
CA LYS A 334 -15.93 -9.68 -21.47
C LYS A 334 -14.73 -10.52 -20.97
N PHE A 335 -14.81 -11.05 -19.76
CA PHE A 335 -13.70 -11.77 -19.11
C PHE A 335 -13.12 -12.90 -19.97
N ALA A 336 -13.95 -13.66 -20.71
CA ALA A 336 -13.46 -14.71 -21.59
C ALA A 336 -12.54 -14.18 -22.69
N ALA A 337 -12.85 -13.01 -23.25
CA ALA A 337 -11.99 -12.36 -24.26
C ALA A 337 -10.67 -11.85 -23.67
N ALA A 338 -10.70 -11.30 -22.46
CA ALA A 338 -9.49 -10.90 -21.75
C ALA A 338 -8.60 -12.09 -21.40
N LEU A 339 -9.19 -13.19 -20.90
CA LEU A 339 -8.49 -14.42 -20.53
C LEU A 339 -7.96 -15.22 -21.74
N ALA A 340 -8.43 -14.93 -22.95
CA ALA A 340 -7.87 -15.50 -24.19
C ALA A 340 -6.47 -14.92 -24.53
N VAL A 341 -6.02 -13.85 -23.87
CA VAL A 341 -4.64 -13.37 -24.01
C VAL A 341 -3.70 -14.32 -23.25
N PRO A 342 -2.71 -14.95 -23.92
CA PRO A 342 -1.83 -15.92 -23.29
C PRO A 342 -1.11 -15.38 -22.07
N GLY A 343 -1.06 -16.16 -20.99
CA GLY A 343 -0.34 -15.81 -19.76
C GLY A 343 -1.08 -14.86 -18.82
N VAL A 344 -2.29 -14.38 -19.19
CA VAL A 344 -3.09 -13.50 -18.34
C VAL A 344 -3.88 -14.30 -17.30
N ARG A 345 -3.98 -13.77 -16.09
CA ARG A 345 -4.87 -14.21 -15.01
C ARG A 345 -5.76 -13.08 -14.54
N LEU A 346 -6.97 -13.44 -14.15
CA LEU A 346 -7.97 -12.56 -13.56
C LEU A 346 -8.04 -12.80 -12.05
N HIS A 347 -8.06 -11.71 -11.27
CA HIS A 347 -8.33 -11.73 -9.85
C HIS A 347 -9.44 -10.72 -9.53
N LEU A 348 -10.59 -11.18 -9.07
CA LEU A 348 -11.71 -10.35 -8.63
C LEU A 348 -11.75 -10.30 -7.10
N TYR A 349 -12.13 -9.14 -6.55
CA TYR A 349 -12.06 -8.86 -5.11
C TYR A 349 -13.37 -9.11 -4.37
N GLU A 350 -14.39 -9.73 -4.99
CA GLU A 350 -15.72 -9.97 -4.38
C GLU A 350 -16.41 -8.67 -3.88
N LYS A 351 -16.21 -7.56 -4.58
CA LYS A 351 -16.91 -6.31 -4.31
C LYS A 351 -18.18 -6.22 -5.16
N HIS A 352 -19.34 -6.15 -4.51
CA HIS A 352 -20.62 -6.28 -5.21
C HIS A 352 -21.09 -5.00 -5.92
N THR A 353 -20.64 -3.82 -5.49
CA THR A 353 -21.13 -2.54 -6.04
C THR A 353 -20.00 -1.83 -6.80
N PRO A 354 -19.96 -1.89 -8.12
CA PRO A 354 -19.02 -1.11 -8.92
C PRO A 354 -19.33 0.37 -8.81
N ARG A 355 -18.28 1.19 -8.63
CA ARG A 355 -18.32 2.66 -8.64
C ARG A 355 -17.09 3.15 -9.39
N ALA A 356 -17.18 4.33 -9.99
CA ALA A 356 -16.04 4.98 -10.64
C ALA A 356 -14.84 5.04 -9.69
N GLY A 357 -13.67 4.64 -10.19
CA GLY A 357 -12.42 4.60 -9.43
C GLY A 357 -12.31 3.49 -8.37
N ARG A 358 -13.37 2.72 -8.06
CA ARG A 358 -13.30 1.62 -7.08
C ARG A 358 -12.55 0.43 -7.68
N LYS A 359 -11.45 0.00 -7.04
CA LYS A 359 -10.70 -1.20 -7.44
C LYS A 359 -11.57 -2.44 -7.22
N MET A 360 -11.96 -3.11 -8.29
CA MET A 360 -12.83 -4.30 -8.30
C MET A 360 -12.06 -5.60 -8.50
N GLY A 361 -10.87 -5.52 -9.08
CA GLY A 361 -9.99 -6.64 -9.38
C GLY A 361 -8.72 -6.17 -10.08
N HIS A 362 -7.94 -7.12 -10.56
CA HIS A 362 -6.82 -6.86 -11.44
C HIS A 362 -6.63 -7.99 -12.45
N LEU A 363 -5.96 -7.69 -13.55
CA LEU A 363 -5.35 -8.68 -14.43
C LEU A 363 -3.86 -8.70 -14.15
N SER A 364 -3.27 -9.88 -14.12
CA SER A 364 -1.81 -10.07 -14.05
C SER A 364 -1.32 -10.90 -15.22
N ALA A 365 -0.10 -10.65 -15.68
CA ALA A 365 0.56 -11.48 -16.67
C ALA A 365 2.05 -11.59 -16.39
N VAL A 366 2.66 -12.63 -16.95
CA VAL A 366 4.11 -12.80 -17.05
C VAL A 366 4.54 -12.71 -18.50
N GLY A 367 5.80 -12.36 -18.74
CA GLY A 367 6.39 -12.27 -20.08
C GLY A 367 7.88 -12.60 -20.06
N ALA A 368 8.51 -12.73 -21.22
CA ALA A 368 9.96 -12.85 -21.30
C ALA A 368 10.67 -11.54 -20.90
N THR A 369 9.97 -10.41 -21.08
CA THR A 369 10.42 -9.08 -20.64
C THR A 369 9.30 -8.36 -19.87
N ALA A 370 9.67 -7.30 -19.15
CA ALA A 370 8.72 -6.43 -18.45
C ALA A 370 7.70 -5.79 -19.42
N GLU A 371 8.18 -5.36 -20.58
CA GLU A 371 7.36 -4.78 -21.65
C GLU A 371 6.35 -5.77 -22.19
N GLU A 372 6.75 -7.03 -22.42
CA GLU A 372 5.85 -8.07 -22.88
C GLU A 372 4.77 -8.36 -21.84
N ALA A 373 5.14 -8.50 -20.56
CA ALA A 373 4.18 -8.69 -19.49
C ALA A 373 3.16 -7.54 -19.42
N LEU A 374 3.64 -6.30 -19.53
CA LEU A 374 2.80 -5.10 -19.53
C LEU A 374 1.87 -5.08 -20.74
N GLN A 375 2.37 -5.35 -21.95
CA GLN A 375 1.54 -5.38 -23.16
C GLN A 375 0.43 -6.41 -23.06
N ARG A 376 0.68 -7.59 -22.48
CA ARG A 376 -0.33 -8.64 -22.27
C ARG A 376 -1.47 -8.18 -21.37
N VAL A 377 -1.18 -7.53 -20.23
CA VAL A 377 -2.25 -7.06 -19.32
C VAL A 377 -3.02 -5.89 -19.91
N LEU A 378 -2.36 -4.99 -20.64
CA LEU A 378 -3.02 -3.87 -21.32
C LEU A 378 -3.91 -4.36 -22.46
N GLU A 379 -3.46 -5.33 -23.24
CA GLU A 379 -4.27 -5.96 -24.27
C GLU A 379 -5.48 -6.67 -23.69
N ALA A 380 -5.29 -7.45 -22.61
CA ALA A 380 -6.41 -8.11 -21.93
C ALA A 380 -7.43 -7.10 -21.39
N LYS A 381 -6.97 -5.97 -20.81
CA LYS A 381 -7.85 -4.89 -20.35
C LYS A 381 -8.65 -4.27 -21.49
N ARG A 382 -8.05 -4.09 -22.67
CA ARG A 382 -8.76 -3.57 -23.88
C ARG A 382 -9.86 -4.48 -24.39
N ARG A 383 -9.77 -5.80 -24.13
CA ARG A 383 -10.76 -6.82 -24.55
C ARG A 383 -11.95 -6.94 -23.58
N LEU A 384 -11.89 -6.31 -22.40
CA LEU A 384 -13.01 -6.31 -21.45
C LEU A 384 -14.17 -5.44 -21.94
#